data_4d7ae4c82b2961a70cac8e24e12070dd
#
_entry.id   4d7ae4c82b2961a70cac8e24e12070dd
#
_cell.length_a   1.000
_cell.length_b   1.000
_cell.length_c   1.000
_cell.angle_alpha   90.00
_cell.angle_beta   90.00
_cell.angle_gamma   90.00
#
_symmetry.space_group_name_H-M   'P 1'
#
loop_
_entity.id
_entity.type
_entity.pdbx_description
1 polymer ?
#
loop_
_entity_poly.entity_id
_entity_poly.type
_entity_poly.pdbx_seq_one_letter_code
_entity_poly.pdbx_strand_id
1 'polypeptide(L)'
;VDGYRVDVAHALVKNLANGHLPERTGYDLSLVQHDGSDDLFDRDEVHEIYKSWRKVFNEYNPPRMAVAEAWVHAERRPPYASTEELGQSFNFDMLGAGWNPASIKQIADYNLGEAAKQGTSTTWVLSNHDVIRHATRFGLPNDLDLFRWYAPNRFNAKVDVATGLSRATAMTALLLALPGSTYLYQGEELGLQEHLTIAGEQMQDPQFFRNPEVGFSRDGCRVPLPWTRSGASLGFGPGGSHLPQPAWYVDYSVEAQESKVGSTLELYRKLNKLRRELQTTEEFAWVKHLFNRSVLHFKRPNGWQSITNFGSKPIKLPKGKLLVSTMSLVDGKLAPNSTAWLA
;
A
#
# COMPACT_ATOMS: atom_id res chain seq x y z
N VAL A 1 -15.58 12.20 -15.47
CA VAL A 1 -14.59 11.31 -14.86
C VAL A 1 -13.21 11.87 -15.16
N ASP A 2 -12.35 11.96 -14.13
CA ASP A 2 -11.05 12.61 -14.27
C ASP A 2 -9.91 11.62 -14.48
N GLY A 3 -10.15 10.32 -14.22
CA GLY A 3 -9.22 9.24 -14.45
C GLY A 3 -9.81 7.89 -14.09
N TYR A 4 -9.03 6.82 -14.32
CA TYR A 4 -9.42 5.43 -14.12
C TYR A 4 -8.33 4.64 -13.40
N ARG A 5 -8.72 3.63 -12.63
CA ARG A 5 -7.89 2.47 -12.34
C ARG A 5 -8.17 1.41 -13.39
N VAL A 6 -7.15 0.96 -14.07
CA VAL A 6 -7.25 -0.12 -15.06
C VAL A 6 -6.94 -1.44 -14.35
N ASP A 7 -7.98 -2.23 -14.11
CA ASP A 7 -7.88 -3.54 -13.48
C ASP A 7 -7.17 -4.53 -14.38
N VAL A 8 -6.26 -5.33 -13.82
CA VAL A 8 -5.48 -6.35 -14.54
C VAL A 8 -4.89 -5.81 -15.86
N ALA A 9 -4.32 -4.62 -15.81
CA ALA A 9 -3.87 -3.86 -16.98
C ALA A 9 -2.92 -4.65 -17.91
N HIS A 10 -2.16 -5.59 -17.36
CA HIS A 10 -1.23 -6.44 -18.08
C HIS A 10 -1.88 -7.62 -18.83
N ALA A 11 -3.21 -7.76 -18.77
CA ALA A 11 -3.90 -8.95 -19.28
C ALA A 11 -4.95 -8.67 -20.36
N LEU A 12 -4.95 -7.47 -20.99
CA LEU A 12 -5.96 -7.15 -22.01
C LEU A 12 -5.71 -7.83 -23.34
N VAL A 13 -4.48 -8.21 -23.65
CA VAL A 13 -4.13 -8.90 -24.91
C VAL A 13 -3.76 -10.35 -24.64
N LYS A 14 -4.28 -11.25 -25.49
CA LYS A 14 -4.06 -12.69 -25.42
C LYS A 14 -3.52 -13.21 -26.75
N ASN A 15 -2.65 -14.20 -26.70
CA ASN A 15 -2.25 -14.94 -27.89
C ASN A 15 -3.29 -16.01 -28.21
N LEU A 16 -4.03 -15.84 -29.28
CA LEU A 16 -5.05 -16.79 -29.76
C LEU A 16 -4.61 -17.52 -31.06
N ALA A 17 -3.32 -17.55 -31.37
CA ALA A 17 -2.80 -18.16 -32.58
C ALA A 17 -3.21 -19.63 -32.75
N ASN A 18 -3.41 -20.36 -31.65
CA ASN A 18 -3.86 -21.74 -31.62
C ASN A 18 -5.40 -21.91 -31.55
N GLY A 19 -6.17 -20.81 -31.69
CA GLY A 19 -7.63 -20.82 -31.67
C GLY A 19 -8.26 -20.94 -30.28
N HIS A 20 -7.49 -21.07 -29.21
CA HIS A 20 -7.95 -21.15 -27.82
C HIS A 20 -6.91 -20.55 -26.87
N LEU A 21 -7.34 -20.20 -25.68
CA LEU A 21 -6.42 -19.77 -24.62
C LEU A 21 -5.61 -20.98 -24.11
N PRO A 22 -4.33 -20.80 -23.78
CA PRO A 22 -3.54 -21.84 -23.16
C PRO A 22 -4.14 -22.22 -21.81
N GLU A 23 -4.20 -23.53 -21.54
CA GLU A 23 -4.63 -24.03 -20.23
C GLU A 23 -3.53 -23.73 -19.19
N ARG A 24 -3.90 -23.03 -18.12
CA ARG A 24 -3.06 -22.83 -16.94
C ARG A 24 -3.81 -23.26 -15.70
N THR A 25 -3.21 -24.17 -14.94
CA THR A 25 -3.71 -24.56 -13.63
C THR A 25 -3.14 -23.61 -12.57
N GLY A 26 -4.01 -22.81 -11.97
CA GLY A 26 -3.65 -21.89 -10.89
C GLY A 26 -3.06 -20.54 -11.36
N TYR A 27 -2.97 -19.61 -10.42
CA TYR A 27 -2.41 -18.28 -10.62
C TYR A 27 -0.95 -18.28 -10.13
N ASP A 28 -0.08 -18.96 -10.84
CA ASP A 28 1.34 -18.97 -10.52
C ASP A 28 2.07 -17.94 -11.39
N LEU A 29 2.34 -16.77 -10.81
CA LEU A 29 3.08 -15.70 -11.49
C LEU A 29 4.52 -16.11 -11.85
N SER A 30 5.07 -17.15 -11.19
CA SER A 30 6.41 -17.64 -11.51
C SER A 30 6.48 -18.33 -12.88
N LEU A 31 5.32 -18.69 -13.44
CA LEU A 31 5.20 -19.31 -14.77
C LEU A 31 4.99 -18.26 -15.88
N VAL A 32 4.80 -16.99 -15.55
CA VAL A 32 4.64 -15.91 -16.52
C VAL A 32 6.00 -15.59 -17.14
N GLN A 33 6.08 -15.56 -18.48
CA GLN A 33 7.27 -15.07 -19.15
C GLN A 33 7.27 -13.54 -19.11
N HIS A 34 8.35 -12.97 -18.56
CA HIS A 34 8.44 -11.53 -18.31
C HIS A 34 9.21 -10.78 -19.43
N ASP A 35 9.08 -11.21 -20.66
CA ASP A 35 9.74 -10.66 -21.84
C ASP A 35 8.77 -10.08 -22.89
N GLY A 36 7.48 -10.03 -22.56
CA GLY A 36 6.44 -9.56 -23.49
C GLY A 36 5.84 -10.65 -24.38
N SER A 37 6.32 -11.88 -24.30
CA SER A 37 5.89 -13.00 -25.16
C SER A 37 4.88 -13.95 -24.53
N ASP A 38 4.56 -13.78 -23.23
CA ASP A 38 3.59 -14.65 -22.55
C ASP A 38 2.23 -14.64 -23.24
N ASP A 39 1.60 -15.81 -23.36
CA ASP A 39 0.33 -15.95 -24.09
C ASP A 39 -0.86 -15.26 -23.40
N LEU A 40 -0.80 -15.02 -22.09
CA LEU A 40 -1.93 -14.49 -21.30
C LEU A 40 -1.65 -13.13 -20.68
N PHE A 41 -0.40 -12.82 -20.35
CA PHE A 41 -0.05 -11.68 -19.51
C PHE A 41 1.13 -10.88 -20.08
N ASP A 42 1.12 -9.58 -19.82
CA ASP A 42 2.20 -8.64 -20.09
C ASP A 42 2.76 -8.71 -21.53
N ARG A 43 1.86 -8.87 -22.50
CA ARG A 43 2.21 -8.87 -23.91
C ARG A 43 2.55 -7.46 -24.38
N ASP A 44 3.57 -7.32 -25.23
CA ASP A 44 3.98 -6.01 -25.75
C ASP A 44 2.87 -5.28 -26.51
N GLU A 45 1.95 -6.00 -27.14
CA GLU A 45 0.83 -5.42 -27.88
C GLU A 45 -0.17 -4.66 -26.98
N VAL A 46 -0.18 -4.89 -25.66
CA VAL A 46 -1.07 -4.15 -24.75
C VAL A 46 -0.75 -2.66 -24.73
N HIS A 47 0.51 -2.30 -24.92
CA HIS A 47 0.97 -0.91 -24.92
C HIS A 47 0.38 -0.08 -26.06
N GLU A 48 0.05 -0.69 -27.21
CA GLU A 48 -0.63 0.01 -28.30
C GLU A 48 -2.07 0.42 -27.91
N ILE A 49 -2.75 -0.38 -27.08
CA ILE A 49 -4.05 -0.02 -26.54
C ILE A 49 -3.90 1.24 -25.66
N TYR A 50 -2.94 1.26 -24.76
CA TYR A 50 -2.76 2.39 -23.83
C TYR A 50 -2.29 3.66 -24.51
N LYS A 51 -1.46 3.55 -25.55
CA LYS A 51 -1.12 4.69 -26.42
C LYS A 51 -2.35 5.25 -27.13
N SER A 52 -3.28 4.39 -27.56
CA SER A 52 -4.55 4.84 -28.14
C SER A 52 -5.43 5.57 -27.13
N TRP A 53 -5.50 5.09 -25.87
CA TRP A 53 -6.22 5.77 -24.79
C TRP A 53 -5.59 7.11 -24.43
N ARG A 54 -4.26 7.20 -24.44
CA ARG A 54 -3.54 8.47 -24.21
C ARG A 54 -3.96 9.55 -25.19
N LYS A 55 -4.19 9.23 -26.45
CA LYS A 55 -4.69 10.20 -27.44
C LYS A 55 -6.02 10.81 -26.98
N VAL A 56 -6.95 9.96 -26.51
CA VAL A 56 -8.23 10.42 -25.98
C VAL A 56 -8.06 11.22 -24.70
N PHE A 57 -7.18 10.78 -23.77
CA PHE A 57 -6.91 11.51 -22.52
C PHE A 57 -6.39 12.94 -22.77
N ASN A 58 -5.60 13.11 -23.81
CA ASN A 58 -5.02 14.39 -24.19
C ASN A 58 -6.03 15.37 -24.86
N GLU A 59 -7.22 14.92 -25.23
CA GLU A 59 -8.31 15.79 -25.73
C GLU A 59 -8.93 16.65 -24.61
N TYR A 60 -8.65 16.33 -23.34
CA TYR A 60 -9.17 17.04 -22.19
C TYR A 60 -8.17 18.07 -21.65
N ASN A 61 -8.68 19.11 -20.99
CA ASN A 61 -7.87 20.09 -20.29
C ASN A 61 -8.32 20.22 -18.83
N PRO A 62 -7.50 19.84 -17.82
CA PRO A 62 -6.20 19.18 -18.01
C PRO A 62 -6.35 17.76 -18.61
N PRO A 63 -5.30 17.22 -19.22
CA PRO A 63 -5.30 15.85 -19.74
C PRO A 63 -5.70 14.83 -18.66
N ARG A 64 -6.47 13.84 -19.04
CA ARG A 64 -6.85 12.74 -18.12
C ARG A 64 -5.70 11.75 -17.98
N MET A 65 -5.81 10.90 -16.96
CA MET A 65 -4.82 9.88 -16.66
C MET A 65 -5.49 8.60 -16.14
N ALA A 66 -4.74 7.53 -16.14
CA ALA A 66 -5.14 6.31 -15.46
C ALA A 66 -3.98 5.72 -14.66
N VAL A 67 -4.29 4.85 -13.72
CA VAL A 67 -3.29 4.05 -13.01
C VAL A 67 -3.46 2.59 -13.38
N ALA A 68 -2.39 1.96 -13.85
CA ALA A 68 -2.37 0.53 -14.16
C ALA A 68 -2.31 -0.29 -12.86
N GLU A 69 -3.21 -1.23 -12.72
CA GLU A 69 -3.02 -2.36 -11.82
C GLU A 69 -2.36 -3.49 -12.63
N ALA A 70 -1.02 -3.53 -12.57
CA ALA A 70 -0.22 -4.47 -13.34
C ALA A 70 0.74 -5.23 -12.42
N TRP A 71 0.51 -6.55 -12.29
CA TRP A 71 1.39 -7.48 -11.59
C TRP A 71 2.48 -7.96 -12.55
N VAL A 72 3.42 -7.07 -12.84
CA VAL A 72 4.54 -7.32 -13.75
C VAL A 72 5.86 -7.08 -13.03
N HIS A 73 6.95 -7.61 -13.57
CA HIS A 73 8.28 -7.32 -13.06
C HIS A 73 8.54 -5.80 -13.05
N ALA A 74 9.35 -5.35 -12.12
CA ALA A 74 9.68 -3.94 -11.97
C ALA A 74 10.22 -3.33 -13.26
N GLU A 75 10.99 -4.09 -14.03
CA GLU A 75 11.59 -3.69 -15.31
C GLU A 75 10.55 -3.51 -16.44
N ARG A 76 9.40 -4.20 -16.33
CA ARG A 76 8.30 -4.13 -17.31
C ARG A 76 7.25 -3.07 -16.98
N ARG A 77 7.30 -2.50 -15.78
CA ARG A 77 6.32 -1.51 -15.27
C ARG A 77 6.41 -0.13 -15.95
N PRO A 78 7.60 0.37 -16.29
CA PRO A 78 7.77 1.72 -16.81
C PRO A 78 6.89 2.12 -18.00
N PRO A 79 6.69 1.30 -19.04
CA PRO A 79 5.80 1.67 -20.14
C PRO A 79 4.39 2.03 -19.70
N TYR A 80 3.78 1.21 -18.79
CA TYR A 80 2.43 1.48 -18.24
C TYR A 80 2.32 2.84 -17.55
N ALA A 81 3.41 3.28 -16.89
CA ALA A 81 3.45 4.53 -16.14
C ALA A 81 3.89 5.74 -16.98
N SER A 82 4.24 5.52 -18.24
CA SER A 82 4.77 6.56 -19.11
C SER A 82 3.73 7.64 -19.43
N THR A 83 4.22 8.83 -19.80
CA THR A 83 3.38 9.93 -20.29
C THR A 83 2.73 9.64 -21.64
N GLU A 84 3.23 8.65 -22.38
CA GLU A 84 2.69 8.20 -23.65
C GLU A 84 1.56 7.18 -23.51
N GLU A 85 1.35 6.67 -22.28
CA GLU A 85 0.34 5.66 -21.96
C GLU A 85 -0.58 6.12 -20.82
N LEU A 86 -0.69 5.33 -19.73
CA LEU A 86 -1.66 5.60 -18.67
C LEU A 86 -1.25 6.75 -17.74
N GLY A 87 0.06 6.98 -17.58
CA GLY A 87 0.62 8.04 -16.74
C GLY A 87 1.00 7.59 -15.34
N GLN A 88 0.42 6.52 -14.83
CA GLN A 88 0.80 5.89 -13.55
C GLN A 88 0.64 4.37 -13.60
N SER A 89 1.43 3.67 -12.79
CA SER A 89 1.25 2.24 -12.48
C SER A 89 1.47 2.02 -11.00
N PHE A 90 0.69 1.13 -10.38
CA PHE A 90 0.92 0.77 -9.00
C PHE A 90 2.28 0.11 -8.81
N ASN A 91 2.95 0.52 -7.73
CA ASN A 91 4.19 -0.08 -7.27
C ASN A 91 3.87 -1.04 -6.12
N PHE A 92 3.83 -2.34 -6.42
CA PHE A 92 3.53 -3.36 -5.43
C PHE A 92 4.75 -3.87 -4.66
N ASP A 93 5.96 -3.39 -4.97
CA ASP A 93 7.16 -3.79 -4.25
C ASP A 93 7.09 -3.37 -2.77
N MET A 94 6.57 -2.15 -2.50
CA MET A 94 6.38 -1.65 -1.14
C MET A 94 5.23 -2.36 -0.41
N LEU A 95 4.20 -2.78 -1.16
CA LEU A 95 3.08 -3.55 -0.62
C LEU A 95 3.55 -4.92 -0.10
N GLY A 96 4.54 -5.55 -0.75
CA GLY A 96 5.17 -6.80 -0.32
C GLY A 96 6.27 -6.63 0.74
N ALA A 97 6.73 -5.41 1.02
CA ALA A 97 7.85 -5.18 1.92
C ALA A 97 7.53 -5.52 3.38
N GLY A 98 8.45 -6.21 4.05
CA GLY A 98 8.46 -6.40 5.50
C GLY A 98 9.00 -5.18 6.26
N TRP A 99 9.03 -5.26 7.59
CA TRP A 99 9.60 -4.23 8.45
C TRP A 99 11.14 -4.30 8.43
N ASN A 100 11.75 -3.97 7.28
CA ASN A 100 13.19 -4.03 7.05
C ASN A 100 13.69 -2.75 6.35
N PRO A 101 14.50 -1.91 7.02
CA PRO A 101 14.95 -0.63 6.46
C PRO A 101 15.80 -0.77 5.21
N ALA A 102 16.60 -1.83 5.09
CA ALA A 102 17.45 -2.03 3.91
C ALA A 102 16.60 -2.34 2.67
N SER A 103 15.63 -3.23 2.80
CA SER A 103 14.70 -3.59 1.73
C SER A 103 13.85 -2.37 1.32
N ILE A 104 13.27 -1.65 2.29
CA ILE A 104 12.46 -0.45 2.03
C ILE A 104 13.29 0.62 1.31
N LYS A 105 14.53 0.84 1.73
CA LYS A 105 15.43 1.78 1.06
C LYS A 105 15.73 1.35 -0.38
N GLN A 106 16.03 0.08 -0.59
CA GLN A 106 16.31 -0.47 -1.93
C GLN A 106 15.12 -0.28 -2.87
N ILE A 107 13.91 -0.59 -2.40
CA ILE A 107 12.66 -0.38 -3.15
C ILE A 107 12.47 1.10 -3.50
N ALA A 108 12.68 2.00 -2.53
CA ALA A 108 12.55 3.42 -2.75
C ALA A 108 13.59 3.93 -3.77
N ASP A 109 14.86 3.56 -3.62
CA ASP A 109 15.94 3.96 -4.54
C ASP A 109 15.67 3.50 -5.98
N TYR A 110 15.27 2.24 -6.14
CA TYR A 110 14.98 1.67 -7.45
C TYR A 110 13.83 2.41 -8.14
N ASN A 111 12.67 2.52 -7.47
CA ASN A 111 11.48 3.07 -8.10
C ASN A 111 11.58 4.58 -8.34
N LEU A 112 12.22 5.33 -7.45
CA LEU A 112 12.48 6.76 -7.68
C LEU A 112 13.53 6.97 -8.78
N GLY A 113 14.54 6.09 -8.85
CA GLY A 113 15.53 6.12 -9.91
C GLY A 113 14.93 5.85 -11.30
N GLU A 114 14.04 4.85 -11.41
CA GLU A 114 13.36 4.56 -12.67
C GLU A 114 12.40 5.69 -13.08
N ALA A 115 11.63 6.23 -12.14
CA ALA A 115 10.75 7.36 -12.41
C ALA A 115 11.53 8.60 -12.92
N ALA A 116 12.67 8.89 -12.28
CA ALA A 116 13.52 10.02 -12.69
C ALA A 116 14.11 9.85 -14.09
N LYS A 117 14.55 8.64 -14.46
CA LYS A 117 15.07 8.34 -15.82
C LYS A 117 14.03 8.61 -16.90
N GLN A 118 12.76 8.43 -16.60
CA GLN A 118 11.66 8.55 -17.55
C GLN A 118 10.91 9.88 -17.45
N GLY A 119 11.32 10.77 -16.53
CA GLY A 119 10.61 12.02 -16.29
C GLY A 119 9.17 11.82 -15.77
N THR A 120 8.92 10.69 -15.08
CA THR A 120 7.62 10.33 -14.51
C THR A 120 7.66 10.36 -12.99
N SER A 121 6.53 10.04 -12.35
CA SER A 121 6.41 9.92 -10.90
C SER A 121 6.00 8.51 -10.53
N THR A 122 6.53 7.99 -9.42
CA THR A 122 6.17 6.67 -8.91
C THR A 122 4.93 6.70 -8.02
N THR A 123 4.41 5.54 -7.66
CA THR A 123 3.29 5.37 -6.73
C THR A 123 3.70 4.57 -5.51
N TRP A 124 3.05 4.81 -4.38
CA TRP A 124 3.26 4.08 -3.14
C TRP A 124 1.94 3.57 -2.58
N VAL A 125 1.93 2.30 -2.19
CA VAL A 125 0.75 1.62 -1.63
C VAL A 125 1.19 0.59 -0.60
N LEU A 126 0.46 0.50 0.53
CA LEU A 126 0.74 -0.46 1.61
C LEU A 126 -0.34 -1.54 1.73
N SER A 127 -1.56 -1.24 1.32
CA SER A 127 -2.70 -2.16 1.36
C SER A 127 -3.62 -1.91 0.18
N ASN A 128 -4.35 -2.93 -0.21
CA ASN A 128 -5.47 -2.87 -1.14
C ASN A 128 -6.51 -3.95 -0.78
N HIS A 129 -7.52 -4.12 -1.61
CA HIS A 129 -8.58 -5.10 -1.42
C HIS A 129 -8.20 -6.55 -1.75
N ASP A 130 -6.95 -6.81 -2.15
CA ASP A 130 -6.45 -8.14 -2.53
C ASP A 130 -5.39 -8.68 -1.57
N VAL A 131 -4.95 -7.88 -0.61
CA VAL A 131 -3.90 -8.26 0.36
C VAL A 131 -4.31 -7.95 1.78
N ILE A 132 -3.64 -8.62 2.73
CA ILE A 132 -3.83 -8.38 4.16
C ILE A 132 -3.53 -6.91 4.50
N ARG A 133 -4.37 -6.33 5.34
CA ARG A 133 -4.14 -4.98 5.87
C ARG A 133 -2.76 -4.85 6.50
N HIS A 134 -2.02 -3.82 6.13
CA HIS A 134 -0.63 -3.67 6.57
C HIS A 134 -0.48 -3.52 8.10
N ALA A 135 -1.51 -3.04 8.81
CA ALA A 135 -1.52 -3.02 10.27
C ALA A 135 -1.42 -4.44 10.86
N THR A 136 -2.08 -5.43 10.26
CA THR A 136 -1.93 -6.85 10.64
C THR A 136 -0.59 -7.40 10.15
N ARG A 137 -0.25 -7.17 8.90
CA ARG A 137 0.98 -7.65 8.28
C ARG A 137 2.24 -7.26 9.05
N PHE A 138 2.35 -6.02 9.47
CA PHE A 138 3.50 -5.54 10.26
C PHE A 138 3.50 -6.03 11.71
N GLY A 139 2.41 -6.62 12.19
CA GLY A 139 2.31 -7.30 13.49
C GLY A 139 2.69 -8.77 13.44
N LEU A 140 2.93 -9.32 12.26
CA LEU A 140 3.39 -10.69 12.06
C LEU A 140 4.91 -10.79 12.17
N PRO A 141 5.47 -11.98 12.45
CA PRO A 141 6.90 -12.22 12.34
C PRO A 141 7.44 -11.85 10.95
N ASN A 142 8.64 -11.24 10.89
CA ASN A 142 9.22 -10.72 9.65
C ASN A 142 9.65 -11.79 8.63
N ASP A 143 9.74 -13.04 9.05
CA ASP A 143 10.16 -14.20 8.26
C ASP A 143 9.00 -14.95 7.62
N LEU A 144 7.76 -14.50 7.85
CA LEU A 144 6.60 -15.11 7.22
C LEU A 144 6.51 -14.69 5.75
N ASP A 145 6.47 -15.70 4.88
CA ASP A 145 6.11 -15.52 3.48
C ASP A 145 4.63 -15.09 3.42
N LEU A 146 4.40 -13.86 2.95
CA LEU A 146 3.06 -13.27 2.89
C LEU A 146 2.10 -14.08 2.02
N PHE A 147 2.59 -14.73 0.96
CA PHE A 147 1.76 -15.60 0.12
C PHE A 147 1.41 -16.91 0.83
N ARG A 148 2.29 -17.45 1.66
CA ARG A 148 2.00 -18.62 2.50
C ARG A 148 1.11 -18.30 3.69
N TRP A 149 1.09 -17.04 4.13
CA TRP A 149 0.22 -16.64 5.22
C TRP A 149 -1.27 -16.74 4.86
N TYR A 150 -1.62 -16.72 3.60
CA TYR A 150 -2.97 -17.04 3.11
C TYR A 150 -3.30 -18.54 3.09
N ALA A 151 -2.35 -19.43 3.40
CA ALA A 151 -2.60 -20.87 3.51
C ALA A 151 -3.38 -21.25 4.79
N PRO A 152 -3.99 -22.44 4.87
CA PRO A 152 -4.84 -22.88 5.99
C PRO A 152 -4.22 -22.75 7.38
N ASN A 153 -2.88 -22.81 7.47
CA ASN A 153 -2.13 -22.69 8.72
C ASN A 153 -1.86 -21.23 9.16
N ARG A 154 -2.32 -20.26 8.43
CA ARG A 154 -2.13 -18.82 8.71
C ARG A 154 -2.59 -18.40 10.11
N PHE A 155 -3.65 -19.03 10.63
CA PHE A 155 -4.24 -18.71 11.93
C PHE A 155 -3.36 -19.13 13.13
N ASN A 156 -2.28 -19.87 12.89
CA ASN A 156 -1.32 -20.22 13.94
C ASN A 156 -0.30 -19.11 14.23
N ALA A 157 -0.20 -18.11 13.36
CA ALA A 157 0.68 -16.97 13.59
C ALA A 157 -0.01 -15.93 14.48
N LYS A 158 0.57 -15.68 15.66
CA LYS A 158 0.08 -14.64 16.56
C LYS A 158 0.43 -13.26 16.02
N VAL A 159 -0.58 -12.42 15.80
CA VAL A 159 -0.40 -11.01 15.44
C VAL A 159 -0.14 -10.18 16.69
N ASP A 160 0.96 -9.46 16.73
CA ASP A 160 1.16 -8.38 17.71
C ASP A 160 0.49 -7.10 17.18
N VAL A 161 -0.77 -6.91 17.58
CA VAL A 161 -1.63 -5.80 17.12
C VAL A 161 -1.01 -4.43 17.44
N ALA A 162 -0.42 -4.25 18.62
CA ALA A 162 0.16 -2.97 19.04
C ALA A 162 1.41 -2.61 18.23
N THR A 163 2.32 -3.57 18.07
CA THR A 163 3.51 -3.40 17.22
C THR A 163 3.09 -3.21 15.75
N GLY A 164 2.12 -3.98 15.28
CA GLY A 164 1.59 -3.87 13.92
C GLY A 164 1.06 -2.48 13.61
N LEU A 165 0.24 -1.91 14.49
CA LEU A 165 -0.31 -0.55 14.33
C LEU A 165 0.80 0.51 14.39
N SER A 166 1.77 0.39 15.32
CA SER A 166 2.88 1.33 15.41
C SER A 166 3.72 1.34 14.13
N ARG A 167 4.08 0.17 13.61
CA ARG A 167 4.83 0.02 12.36
C ARG A 167 4.02 0.50 11.15
N ALA A 168 2.73 0.22 11.10
CA ALA A 168 1.83 0.65 10.03
C ALA A 168 1.79 2.17 9.93
N THR A 169 1.52 2.86 11.03
CA THR A 169 1.49 4.33 11.07
C THR A 169 2.86 4.93 10.74
N ALA A 170 3.95 4.31 11.20
CA ALA A 170 5.31 4.74 10.87
C ALA A 170 5.61 4.60 9.36
N MET A 171 5.22 3.47 8.74
CA MET A 171 5.38 3.27 7.30
C MET A 171 4.54 4.25 6.49
N THR A 172 3.28 4.46 6.85
CA THR A 172 2.42 5.45 6.18
C THR A 172 3.06 6.84 6.24
N ALA A 173 3.56 7.26 7.40
CA ALA A 173 4.25 8.54 7.53
C ALA A 173 5.54 8.60 6.70
N LEU A 174 6.30 7.51 6.61
CA LEU A 174 7.47 7.42 5.73
C LEU A 174 7.06 7.58 4.26
N LEU A 175 6.07 6.81 3.78
CA LEU A 175 5.62 6.86 2.39
C LEU A 175 5.01 8.21 2.00
N LEU A 176 4.22 8.81 2.88
CA LEU A 176 3.67 10.14 2.67
C LEU A 176 4.76 11.22 2.59
N ALA A 177 5.95 10.99 3.11
CA ALA A 177 7.07 11.89 3.00
C ALA A 177 7.93 11.67 1.74
N LEU A 178 7.86 10.50 1.10
CA LEU A 178 8.57 10.22 -0.15
C LEU A 178 7.98 11.04 -1.31
N PRO A 179 8.79 11.34 -2.36
CA PRO A 179 8.26 11.80 -3.65
C PRO A 179 7.27 10.80 -4.25
N GLY A 180 6.43 11.25 -5.15
CA GLY A 180 5.48 10.39 -5.85
C GLY A 180 4.06 10.46 -5.29
N SER A 181 3.16 9.69 -5.87
CA SER A 181 1.76 9.57 -5.44
C SER A 181 1.59 8.49 -4.38
N THR A 182 0.77 8.73 -3.37
CA THR A 182 0.47 7.73 -2.33
C THR A 182 -1.01 7.36 -2.40
N TYR A 183 -1.27 6.07 -2.49
CA TYR A 183 -2.61 5.50 -2.44
C TYR A 183 -2.86 4.91 -1.07
N LEU A 184 -3.94 5.34 -0.43
CA LEU A 184 -4.38 4.87 0.87
C LEU A 184 -5.59 3.96 0.69
N TYR A 185 -5.53 2.76 1.26
CA TYR A 185 -6.67 1.87 1.25
C TYR A 185 -7.62 2.21 2.40
N GLN A 186 -8.91 2.24 2.11
CA GLN A 186 -9.95 2.54 3.10
C GLN A 186 -9.80 1.71 4.38
N GLY A 187 -9.87 2.37 5.53
CA GLY A 187 -9.68 1.77 6.86
C GLY A 187 -8.24 1.80 7.37
N GLU A 188 -7.24 2.17 6.54
CA GLU A 188 -5.89 2.44 7.03
C GLU A 188 -5.88 3.61 8.02
N GLU A 189 -6.64 4.64 7.71
CA GLU A 189 -6.81 5.84 8.54
C GLU A 189 -7.43 5.55 9.90
N LEU A 190 -8.13 4.43 10.02
CA LEU A 190 -8.68 3.94 11.27
C LEU A 190 -7.75 2.96 12.00
N GLY A 191 -6.66 2.52 11.35
CA GLY A 191 -5.77 1.50 11.88
C GLY A 191 -6.38 0.10 11.90
N LEU A 192 -7.34 -0.17 11.02
CA LEU A 192 -8.04 -1.44 10.99
C LEU A 192 -7.09 -2.61 10.74
N GLN A 193 -7.26 -3.64 11.55
CA GLN A 193 -6.64 -4.94 11.38
C GLN A 193 -7.44 -5.79 10.38
N GLU A 194 -6.82 -6.86 9.87
CA GLU A 194 -7.51 -7.89 9.12
C GLU A 194 -8.54 -8.62 9.99
N HIS A 195 -9.74 -8.88 9.47
CA HIS A 195 -10.69 -9.76 10.15
C HIS A 195 -10.37 -11.22 9.84
N LEU A 196 -9.67 -11.88 10.77
CA LEU A 196 -9.09 -13.21 10.58
C LEU A 196 -10.06 -14.36 10.90
N THR A 197 -11.22 -14.08 11.47
CA THR A 197 -12.13 -15.10 12.05
C THR A 197 -13.52 -15.10 11.41
N ILE A 198 -13.63 -14.69 10.13
CA ILE A 198 -14.87 -14.84 9.38
C ILE A 198 -15.15 -16.34 9.21
N ALA A 199 -16.35 -16.78 9.59
CA ALA A 199 -16.76 -18.18 9.44
C ALA A 199 -16.92 -18.55 7.97
N GLY A 200 -16.64 -19.81 7.61
CA GLY A 200 -16.65 -20.25 6.21
C GLY A 200 -17.96 -20.02 5.48
N GLU A 201 -19.11 -20.18 6.18
CA GLU A 201 -20.43 -19.90 5.64
C GLU A 201 -20.75 -18.43 5.39
N GLN A 202 -19.93 -17.53 5.96
CA GLN A 202 -20.04 -16.08 5.79
C GLN A 202 -19.06 -15.52 4.76
N MET A 203 -18.17 -16.35 4.23
CA MET A 203 -17.22 -15.95 3.19
C MET A 203 -17.96 -15.65 1.88
N GLN A 204 -17.49 -14.63 1.14
CA GLN A 204 -18.06 -14.21 -0.13
C GLN A 204 -17.05 -14.16 -1.27
N ASP A 205 -15.76 -14.22 -0.96
CA ASP A 205 -14.70 -14.18 -1.98
C ASP A 205 -14.75 -15.43 -2.86
N PRO A 206 -14.90 -15.30 -4.20
CA PRO A 206 -14.84 -16.43 -5.12
C PRO A 206 -13.56 -17.28 -5.01
N GLN A 207 -12.45 -16.71 -4.56
CA GLN A 207 -11.20 -17.45 -4.35
C GLN A 207 -11.35 -18.53 -3.27
N PHE A 208 -12.11 -18.26 -2.22
CA PHE A 208 -12.40 -19.22 -1.16
C PHE A 208 -13.18 -20.44 -1.69
N PHE A 209 -14.16 -20.19 -2.56
CA PHE A 209 -14.99 -21.26 -3.12
C PHE A 209 -14.30 -22.05 -4.24
N ARG A 210 -13.34 -21.45 -4.94
CA ARG A 210 -12.56 -22.14 -5.99
C ARG A 210 -11.50 -23.07 -5.42
N ASN A 211 -10.95 -22.73 -4.26
CA ASN A 211 -9.86 -23.48 -3.62
C ASN A 211 -10.12 -23.63 -2.12
N PRO A 212 -11.21 -24.34 -1.72
CA PRO A 212 -11.61 -24.43 -0.32
C PRO A 212 -10.56 -25.13 0.56
N GLU A 213 -9.76 -26.03 -0.01
CA GLU A 213 -8.65 -26.70 0.66
C GLU A 213 -7.52 -25.74 1.05
N VAL A 214 -7.33 -24.66 0.31
CA VAL A 214 -6.36 -23.60 0.63
C VAL A 214 -6.90 -22.64 1.68
N GLY A 215 -8.23 -22.48 1.75
CA GLY A 215 -8.90 -21.58 2.69
C GLY A 215 -8.54 -20.10 2.51
N PHE A 216 -8.05 -19.72 1.33
CA PHE A 216 -7.71 -18.34 1.02
C PHE A 216 -8.97 -17.50 0.78
N SER A 217 -9.06 -16.37 1.46
CA SER A 217 -10.09 -15.35 1.22
C SER A 217 -9.54 -13.95 1.46
N ARG A 218 -9.99 -13.01 0.65
CA ARG A 218 -9.71 -11.58 0.79
C ARG A 218 -10.79 -10.85 1.59
N ASP A 219 -11.80 -11.55 2.07
CA ASP A 219 -12.95 -10.96 2.78
C ASP A 219 -12.53 -10.18 4.02
N GLY A 220 -11.48 -10.61 4.72
CA GLY A 220 -11.01 -9.98 5.94
C GLY A 220 -10.58 -8.50 5.78
N CYS A 221 -10.05 -8.12 4.61
CA CYS A 221 -9.74 -6.72 4.30
C CYS A 221 -10.90 -5.95 3.67
N ARG A 222 -12.01 -6.62 3.32
CA ARG A 222 -13.17 -6.06 2.61
C ARG A 222 -14.38 -5.80 3.51
N VAL A 223 -14.27 -6.09 4.80
CA VAL A 223 -15.34 -5.84 5.78
C VAL A 223 -15.74 -4.36 5.74
N PRO A 224 -17.06 -4.04 5.70
CA PRO A 224 -17.56 -2.68 5.73
C PRO A 224 -16.99 -1.84 6.87
N LEU A 225 -16.64 -0.58 6.58
CA LEU A 225 -15.99 0.31 7.55
C LEU A 225 -16.94 0.68 8.71
N PRO A 226 -16.44 0.75 9.95
CA PRO A 226 -17.20 1.24 11.08
C PRO A 226 -17.21 2.77 11.11
N TRP A 227 -18.37 3.39 10.95
CA TRP A 227 -18.56 4.83 11.05
C TRP A 227 -18.98 5.25 12.47
N THR A 228 -19.88 4.49 13.08
CA THR A 228 -20.43 4.75 14.42
C THR A 228 -20.08 3.62 15.39
N ARG A 229 -20.24 3.87 16.68
CA ARG A 229 -19.99 2.88 17.75
C ARG A 229 -21.17 1.93 17.98
N SER A 230 -22.30 2.19 17.34
CA SER A 230 -23.54 1.43 17.53
C SER A 230 -24.41 1.47 16.27
N GLY A 231 -25.51 0.74 16.29
CA GLY A 231 -26.46 0.70 15.17
C GLY A 231 -26.15 -0.39 14.16
N ALA A 232 -27.01 -0.51 13.16
CA ALA A 232 -26.87 -1.50 12.11
C ALA A 232 -25.59 -1.23 11.32
N SER A 233 -24.79 -2.28 11.10
CA SER A 233 -23.49 -2.21 10.35
C SER A 233 -22.54 -1.11 10.83
N LEU A 234 -22.60 -0.73 12.10
CA LEU A 234 -21.82 0.36 12.68
C LEU A 234 -21.85 1.63 11.80
N GLY A 235 -23.06 2.00 11.33
CA GLY A 235 -23.30 3.19 10.52
C GLY A 235 -22.92 3.07 9.05
N PHE A 236 -22.49 1.91 8.55
CA PHE A 236 -22.18 1.73 7.13
C PHE A 236 -23.42 1.82 6.25
N GLY A 237 -24.55 1.30 6.72
CA GLY A 237 -25.84 1.39 6.04
C GLY A 237 -26.98 0.80 6.87
N PRO A 238 -28.24 1.06 6.48
CA PRO A 238 -29.41 0.62 7.27
C PRO A 238 -29.70 -0.88 7.17
N GLY A 239 -29.21 -1.55 6.11
CA GLY A 239 -29.53 -2.94 5.80
C GLY A 239 -28.61 -4.01 6.40
N GLY A 240 -27.69 -3.65 7.28
CA GLY A 240 -26.66 -4.56 7.76
C GLY A 240 -25.40 -4.57 6.87
N SER A 241 -24.38 -5.33 7.25
CA SER A 241 -23.15 -5.47 6.47
C SER A 241 -23.14 -6.81 5.72
N HIS A 242 -22.65 -6.79 4.49
CA HIS A 242 -22.52 -7.99 3.65
C HIS A 242 -21.45 -8.99 4.17
N LEU A 243 -20.46 -8.49 4.91
CA LEU A 243 -19.50 -9.29 5.65
C LEU A 243 -19.62 -8.95 7.15
N PRO A 244 -19.41 -9.91 8.06
CA PRO A 244 -19.58 -9.67 9.48
C PRO A 244 -18.54 -8.67 10.01
N GLN A 245 -19.01 -7.63 10.68
CA GLN A 245 -18.14 -6.70 11.39
C GLN A 245 -17.78 -7.28 12.76
N PRO A 246 -16.50 -7.43 13.10
CA PRO A 246 -16.10 -7.95 14.41
C PRO A 246 -16.40 -6.94 15.52
N ALA A 247 -16.66 -7.43 16.74
CA ALA A 247 -17.03 -6.58 17.87
C ALA A 247 -16.02 -5.47 18.18
N TRP A 248 -14.73 -5.72 17.95
CA TRP A 248 -13.67 -4.74 18.18
C TRP A 248 -13.69 -3.54 17.19
N TYR A 249 -14.45 -3.60 16.07
CA TYR A 249 -14.60 -2.47 15.15
C TYR A 249 -15.19 -1.23 15.82
N VAL A 250 -15.98 -1.39 16.88
CA VAL A 250 -16.55 -0.28 17.65
C VAL A 250 -15.48 0.70 18.13
N ASP A 251 -14.33 0.19 18.58
CA ASP A 251 -13.23 1.03 19.09
C ASP A 251 -12.38 1.65 17.98
N TYR A 252 -12.50 1.14 16.76
CA TYR A 252 -11.82 1.64 15.56
C TYR A 252 -12.73 2.51 14.67
N SER A 253 -13.99 2.72 15.05
CA SER A 253 -14.93 3.53 14.28
C SER A 253 -14.48 4.98 14.13
N VAL A 254 -14.99 5.65 13.09
CA VAL A 254 -14.76 7.09 12.90
C VAL A 254 -15.20 7.86 14.14
N GLU A 255 -16.39 7.57 14.66
CA GLU A 255 -16.92 8.19 15.89
C GLU A 255 -16.00 8.00 17.12
N ALA A 256 -15.35 6.84 17.25
CA ALA A 256 -14.42 6.56 18.34
C ALA A 256 -13.10 7.34 18.24
N GLN A 257 -12.74 7.79 17.05
CA GLN A 257 -11.43 8.38 16.75
C GLN A 257 -11.49 9.87 16.40
N GLU A 258 -12.61 10.35 15.88
CA GLU A 258 -12.77 11.73 15.45
C GLU A 258 -12.52 12.70 16.60
N SER A 259 -11.72 13.73 16.35
CA SER A 259 -11.29 14.74 17.34
C SER A 259 -10.56 14.18 18.57
N LYS A 260 -10.20 12.89 18.58
CA LYS A 260 -9.45 12.29 19.67
C LYS A 260 -7.95 12.43 19.42
N VAL A 261 -7.28 13.21 20.25
CA VAL A 261 -5.83 13.41 20.18
C VAL A 261 -5.11 12.07 20.25
N GLY A 262 -4.23 11.82 19.28
CA GLY A 262 -3.43 10.58 19.22
C GLY A 262 -4.14 9.40 18.56
N SER A 263 -5.37 9.56 18.06
CA SER A 263 -6.02 8.55 17.23
C SER A 263 -5.34 8.41 15.87
N THR A 264 -5.49 7.25 15.25
CA THR A 264 -4.95 6.99 13.91
C THR A 264 -5.59 7.92 12.87
N LEU A 265 -6.89 8.15 12.97
CA LEU A 265 -7.63 9.06 12.09
C LEU A 265 -7.06 10.48 12.11
N GLU A 266 -6.84 11.05 13.29
CA GLU A 266 -6.29 12.41 13.41
C GLU A 266 -4.82 12.47 12.98
N LEU A 267 -4.05 11.40 13.17
CA LEU A 267 -2.69 11.29 12.64
C LEU A 267 -2.70 11.35 11.10
N TYR A 268 -3.57 10.56 10.43
CA TYR A 268 -3.68 10.57 8.97
C TYR A 268 -4.14 11.92 8.43
N ARG A 269 -5.12 12.55 9.06
CA ARG A 269 -5.56 13.92 8.73
C ARG A 269 -4.37 14.90 8.78
N LYS A 270 -3.59 14.84 9.87
CA LYS A 270 -2.42 15.71 10.07
C LYS A 270 -1.32 15.44 9.03
N LEU A 271 -0.99 14.18 8.78
CA LEU A 271 0.02 13.79 7.79
C LEU A 271 -0.37 14.26 6.39
N ASN A 272 -1.61 14.04 5.96
CA ASN A 272 -2.11 14.48 4.66
C ASN A 272 -2.12 15.99 4.51
N LYS A 273 -2.48 16.72 5.58
CA LYS A 273 -2.40 18.20 5.58
C LYS A 273 -0.97 18.67 5.42
N LEU A 274 -0.05 18.19 6.25
CA LEU A 274 1.37 18.55 6.18
C LEU A 274 1.99 18.17 4.83
N ARG A 275 1.67 16.99 4.27
CA ARG A 275 2.15 16.61 2.95
C ARG A 275 1.78 17.64 1.89
N ARG A 276 0.52 18.08 1.83
CA ARG A 276 0.06 19.10 0.87
C ARG A 276 0.77 20.46 1.04
N GLU A 277 1.13 20.81 2.27
CA GLU A 277 1.83 22.07 2.57
C GLU A 277 3.33 21.99 2.26
N LEU A 278 3.96 20.82 2.44
CA LEU A 278 5.41 20.65 2.40
C LEU A 278 5.95 20.08 1.08
N GLN A 279 5.17 19.32 0.35
CA GLN A 279 5.64 18.68 -0.89
C GLN A 279 5.58 19.67 -2.05
N THR A 280 6.73 19.99 -2.61
CA THR A 280 6.86 20.93 -3.73
C THR A 280 7.43 20.31 -4.99
N THR A 281 8.39 19.39 -4.89
CA THR A 281 9.06 18.72 -6.00
C THR A 281 9.28 17.24 -5.69
N GLU A 282 9.76 16.47 -6.68
CA GLU A 282 10.12 15.03 -6.53
C GLU A 282 11.52 14.82 -5.94
N GLU A 283 12.29 15.87 -5.69
CA GLU A 283 13.65 15.77 -5.15
C GLU A 283 13.68 15.29 -3.72
N PHE A 284 14.67 14.46 -3.38
CA PHE A 284 14.97 14.05 -2.01
C PHE A 284 16.42 13.61 -1.88
N ALA A 285 16.93 13.56 -0.64
CA ALA A 285 18.29 13.11 -0.37
C ALA A 285 18.35 12.30 0.93
N TRP A 286 18.90 11.09 0.85
CA TRP A 286 19.18 10.29 2.05
C TRP A 286 20.22 10.92 2.94
N VAL A 287 19.96 10.88 4.24
CA VAL A 287 20.94 11.24 5.28
C VAL A 287 21.56 9.96 5.84
N LYS A 288 22.87 9.81 5.69
CA LYS A 288 23.59 8.61 6.16
C LYS A 288 23.71 8.60 7.68
N HIS A 289 23.34 7.49 8.30
CA HIS A 289 23.59 7.17 9.70
C HIS A 289 24.68 6.10 9.79
N LEU A 290 25.95 6.50 9.97
CA LEU A 290 27.10 5.61 9.88
C LEU A 290 27.07 4.45 10.88
N PHE A 291 26.46 4.64 12.05
CA PHE A 291 26.43 3.67 13.14
C PHE A 291 25.05 3.08 13.45
N ASN A 292 24.02 3.44 12.68
CA ASN A 292 22.67 2.93 12.91
C ASN A 292 21.96 2.60 11.60
N ARG A 293 22.06 1.33 11.21
CA ARG A 293 21.43 0.78 9.99
C ARG A 293 19.90 0.58 10.15
N SER A 294 19.38 0.74 11.37
CA SER A 294 17.95 0.63 11.65
C SER A 294 17.21 1.96 11.53
N VAL A 295 17.81 2.97 10.91
CA VAL A 295 17.21 4.29 10.71
C VAL A 295 17.19 4.63 9.24
N LEU A 296 16.00 5.00 8.74
CA LEU A 296 15.86 5.66 7.46
C LEU A 296 15.60 7.15 7.70
N HIS A 297 16.42 7.99 7.10
CA HIS A 297 16.34 9.43 7.23
C HIS A 297 16.60 10.07 5.89
N PHE A 298 15.74 10.96 5.46
CA PHE A 298 15.92 11.74 4.24
C PHE A 298 15.42 13.17 4.41
N LYS A 299 15.96 14.03 3.57
CA LYS A 299 15.57 15.43 3.44
C LYS A 299 14.81 15.65 2.14
N ARG A 300 13.88 16.55 2.20
CA ARG A 300 13.08 17.03 1.09
C ARG A 300 13.46 18.49 0.77
N PRO A 301 13.09 19.04 -0.39
CA PRO A 301 13.25 20.46 -0.69
C PRO A 301 12.70 21.34 0.45
N ASN A 302 13.24 22.52 0.60
CA ASN A 302 12.95 23.45 1.71
C ASN A 302 13.42 22.97 3.09
N GLY A 303 14.26 21.92 3.13
CA GLY A 303 14.95 21.46 4.34
C GLY A 303 14.13 20.62 5.30
N TRP A 304 12.83 20.38 5.04
CA TRP A 304 12.08 19.47 5.88
C TRP A 304 12.55 18.02 5.70
N GLN A 305 12.36 17.20 6.71
CA GLN A 305 12.96 15.88 6.77
C GLN A 305 12.05 14.87 7.43
N SER A 306 12.17 13.61 7.00
CA SER A 306 11.50 12.46 7.58
C SER A 306 12.54 11.50 8.14
N ILE A 307 12.33 11.06 9.39
CA ILE A 307 13.18 10.08 10.06
C ILE A 307 12.33 8.95 10.65
N THR A 308 12.67 7.71 10.31
CA THR A 308 11.97 6.49 10.78
C THR A 308 12.93 5.63 11.58
N ASN A 309 12.51 5.23 12.76
CA ASN A 309 13.23 4.34 13.66
C ASN A 309 12.69 2.90 13.55
N PHE A 310 13.41 2.05 12.85
CA PHE A 310 13.12 0.62 12.73
C PHE A 310 13.71 -0.22 13.89
N GLY A 311 14.53 0.39 14.72
CA GLY A 311 15.22 -0.28 15.82
C GLY A 311 14.33 -0.49 17.05
N SER A 312 14.92 -1.13 18.06
CA SER A 312 14.25 -1.45 19.34
C SER A 312 14.54 -0.42 20.46
N LYS A 313 15.37 0.59 20.21
CA LYS A 313 15.74 1.63 21.18
C LYS A 313 15.37 3.02 20.67
N PRO A 314 14.98 3.97 21.56
CA PRO A 314 14.76 5.35 21.17
C PRO A 314 16.01 6.01 20.60
N ILE A 315 15.85 6.85 19.56
CA ILE A 315 16.95 7.55 18.89
C ILE A 315 16.79 9.08 19.02
N LYS A 316 17.92 9.81 19.01
CA LYS A 316 17.88 11.27 18.99
C LYS A 316 17.29 11.77 17.67
N LEU A 317 16.42 12.78 17.77
CA LEU A 317 15.95 13.50 16.60
C LEU A 317 17.06 14.36 16.00
N PRO A 318 17.07 14.56 14.67
CA PRO A 318 17.92 15.56 14.04
C PRO A 318 17.49 16.97 14.47
N LYS A 319 18.33 17.97 14.17
CA LYS A 319 17.96 19.39 14.39
C LYS A 319 16.75 19.74 13.50
N GLY A 320 15.81 20.49 14.08
CA GLY A 320 14.60 20.95 13.40
C GLY A 320 13.42 21.06 14.37
N LYS A 321 12.38 21.76 13.93
CA LYS A 321 11.11 21.84 14.66
C LYS A 321 10.28 20.59 14.38
N LEU A 322 9.89 19.87 15.39
CA LEU A 322 9.00 18.71 15.25
C LEU A 322 7.63 19.14 14.71
N LEU A 323 7.24 18.62 13.57
CA LEU A 323 5.94 18.86 12.94
C LEU A 323 4.92 17.80 13.35
N VAL A 324 5.33 16.53 13.26
CA VAL A 324 4.52 15.37 13.62
C VAL A 324 5.42 14.19 14.03
N SER A 325 4.93 13.37 14.93
CA SER A 325 5.49 12.04 15.24
C SER A 325 4.36 11.05 15.32
N THR A 326 4.57 9.83 14.81
CA THR A 326 3.55 8.76 14.83
C THR A 326 3.36 8.15 16.20
N MET A 327 4.32 8.36 17.11
CA MET A 327 4.23 8.00 18.53
C MET A 327 4.76 9.15 19.39
N SER A 328 4.38 9.17 20.66
CA SER A 328 4.95 10.09 21.64
C SER A 328 6.46 9.90 21.75
N LEU A 329 7.18 11.01 21.92
CA LEU A 329 8.62 10.94 22.17
C LEU A 329 8.90 10.31 23.55
N VAL A 330 9.95 9.51 23.62
CA VAL A 330 10.46 8.93 24.86
C VAL A 330 11.69 9.74 25.30
N ASP A 331 11.60 10.48 26.37
CA ASP A 331 12.66 11.39 26.85
C ASP A 331 13.21 12.34 25.76
N GLY A 332 12.31 12.90 24.94
CA GLY A 332 12.66 13.76 23.82
C GLY A 332 13.28 13.04 22.61
N LYS A 333 13.28 11.71 22.60
CA LYS A 333 13.83 10.87 21.52
C LYS A 333 12.70 10.18 20.74
N LEU A 334 12.94 9.89 19.47
CA LEU A 334 12.01 9.14 18.61
C LEU A 334 11.90 7.69 19.07
N ALA A 335 10.71 7.26 19.41
CA ALA A 335 10.42 5.91 19.88
C ALA A 335 10.78 4.83 18.84
N PRO A 336 10.96 3.56 19.24
CA PRO A 336 10.98 2.42 18.30
C PRO A 336 9.71 2.36 17.45
N ASN A 337 9.82 1.79 16.25
CA ASN A 337 8.69 1.60 15.33
C ASN A 337 7.90 2.91 15.06
N SER A 338 8.58 4.02 14.90
CA SER A 338 7.93 5.32 14.69
C SER A 338 8.65 6.19 13.68
N THR A 339 7.91 7.15 13.12
CA THR A 339 8.40 8.14 12.15
C THR A 339 8.09 9.54 12.67
N ALA A 340 9.04 10.46 12.46
CA ALA A 340 8.84 11.89 12.72
C ALA A 340 9.17 12.72 11.49
N TRP A 341 8.44 13.83 11.31
CA TRP A 341 8.75 14.89 10.35
C TRP A 341 9.19 16.15 11.07
N LEU A 342 10.23 16.78 10.56
CA LEU A 342 10.81 18.00 11.11
C LEU A 342 11.03 19.04 10.01
N ALA A 343 10.94 20.33 10.37
CA ALA A 343 11.29 21.47 9.52
C ALA A 343 12.44 22.28 10.12
#